data_0d56156891fc12af291af5ac9d666282
#
_entry.id   0d56156891fc12af291af5ac9d666282
#
_cell.length_a   1.000
_cell.length_b   1.000
_cell.length_c   1.000
_cell.angle_alpha   90.00
_cell.angle_beta   90.00
_cell.angle_gamma   90.00
#
_symmetry.space_group_name_H-M   'P 1'
#
loop_
_entity.id
_entity.type
_entity.pdbx_description
1 polymer ?
#
loop_
_entity_poly.entity_id
_entity_poly.type
_entity_poly.pdbx_seq_one_letter_code
_entity_poly.pdbx_strand_id
1 'polypeptide(L)'
;MSFRLSERSRARMRGVHPALVGVIEAAILITPVDFMVTEGLRTPALQACLVRAGASRTLNSRHITGHAVDVAAMVEGAIRWDRPLYPRIAEAITTAAKIKGVVLVWGGDWPRLRDGPHFELDRRVFP
;
A
#
# COMPACT_ATOMS: atom_id res chain seq x y z
N MET A 1 -13.39 -6.22 -17.17
CA MET A 1 -14.08 -6.23 -15.86
C MET A 1 -13.22 -5.61 -14.79
N SER A 2 -13.83 -4.81 -13.91
CA SER A 2 -13.14 -4.22 -12.78
C SER A 2 -13.09 -5.18 -11.62
N PHE A 3 -12.03 -5.06 -10.81
CA PHE A 3 -11.96 -5.72 -9.52
C PHE A 3 -12.63 -4.87 -8.45
N ARG A 4 -12.79 -5.40 -7.25
CA ARG A 4 -13.36 -4.70 -6.11
C ARG A 4 -12.55 -4.99 -4.85
N LEU A 5 -12.48 -3.99 -3.96
CA LEU A 5 -11.89 -4.20 -2.65
C LEU A 5 -12.80 -5.12 -1.82
N SER A 6 -12.19 -6.11 -1.16
CA SER A 6 -12.88 -6.96 -0.20
C SER A 6 -13.24 -6.17 1.07
N GLU A 7 -14.16 -6.69 1.86
CA GLU A 7 -14.46 -6.11 3.17
C GLU A 7 -13.24 -6.14 4.09
N ARG A 8 -12.40 -7.17 3.99
CA ARG A 8 -11.11 -7.23 4.71
C ARG A 8 -10.19 -6.10 4.34
N SER A 9 -10.04 -5.82 3.04
CA SER A 9 -9.22 -4.71 2.58
C SER A 9 -9.72 -3.39 3.14
N ARG A 10 -11.03 -3.17 3.08
CA ARG A 10 -11.63 -1.95 3.62
C ARG A 10 -11.44 -1.83 5.13
N ALA A 11 -11.59 -2.94 5.87
CA ALA A 11 -11.38 -2.94 7.31
C ALA A 11 -9.92 -2.63 7.67
N ARG A 12 -8.97 -3.14 6.89
CA ARG A 12 -7.54 -2.88 7.12
C ARG A 12 -7.13 -1.44 6.83
N MET A 13 -7.93 -0.71 6.07
CA MET A 13 -7.70 0.73 5.82
C MET A 13 -8.33 1.65 6.85
N ARG A 14 -8.97 1.15 7.88
CA ARG A 14 -9.48 1.99 8.98
C ARG A 14 -8.33 2.73 9.64
N GLY A 15 -8.48 4.05 9.79
CA GLY A 15 -7.43 4.90 10.35
C GLY A 15 -6.37 5.33 9.37
N VAL A 16 -6.39 4.82 8.13
CA VAL A 16 -5.52 5.29 7.06
C VAL A 16 -6.03 6.65 6.55
N HIS A 17 -5.10 7.53 6.19
CA HIS A 17 -5.41 8.87 5.70
C HIS A 17 -6.41 8.81 4.53
N PRO A 18 -7.47 9.64 4.55
CA PRO A 18 -8.52 9.59 3.51
C PRO A 18 -8.01 9.76 2.08
N ALA A 19 -6.97 10.57 1.88
CA ALA A 19 -6.37 10.76 0.55
C ALA A 19 -5.81 9.44 0.00
N LEU A 20 -5.16 8.64 0.84
CA LEU A 20 -4.62 7.35 0.44
C LEU A 20 -5.73 6.33 0.22
N VAL A 21 -6.73 6.29 1.09
CA VAL A 21 -7.89 5.41 0.93
C VAL A 21 -8.58 5.69 -0.42
N GLY A 22 -8.79 6.94 -0.75
CA GLY A 22 -9.41 7.34 -2.03
C GLY A 22 -8.61 6.89 -3.24
N VAL A 23 -7.29 6.94 -3.17
CA VAL A 23 -6.40 6.45 -4.23
C VAL A 23 -6.57 4.94 -4.40
N ILE A 24 -6.55 4.17 -3.32
CA ILE A 24 -6.68 2.71 -3.38
C ILE A 24 -8.06 2.32 -3.92
N GLU A 25 -9.12 2.99 -3.49
CA GLU A 25 -10.47 2.76 -3.99
C GLU A 25 -10.60 3.02 -5.50
N ALA A 26 -9.93 4.05 -6.01
CA ALA A 26 -9.90 4.33 -7.43
C ALA A 26 -9.04 3.32 -8.20
N ALA A 27 -7.89 2.96 -7.65
CA ALA A 27 -6.93 2.07 -8.29
C ALA A 27 -7.50 0.67 -8.52
N ILE A 28 -8.28 0.12 -7.58
CA ILE A 28 -8.83 -1.24 -7.73
C ILE A 28 -9.76 -1.35 -8.93
N LEU A 29 -10.37 -0.24 -9.35
CA LEU A 29 -11.28 -0.22 -10.48
C LEU A 29 -10.55 -0.21 -11.83
N ILE A 30 -9.27 0.19 -11.87
CA ILE A 30 -8.52 0.33 -13.12
C ILE A 30 -7.31 -0.61 -13.21
N THR A 31 -6.96 -1.29 -12.13
CA THR A 31 -5.78 -2.17 -12.11
C THR A 31 -5.97 -3.38 -13.04
N PRO A 32 -4.92 -3.77 -13.79
CA PRO A 32 -4.94 -5.00 -14.57
C PRO A 32 -4.70 -6.26 -13.73
N VAL A 33 -4.18 -6.09 -12.51
CA VAL A 33 -3.93 -7.19 -11.57
C VAL A 33 -4.72 -6.91 -10.31
N ASP A 34 -5.55 -7.86 -9.89
CA ASP A 34 -6.29 -7.74 -8.63
C ASP A 34 -5.33 -7.66 -7.45
N PHE A 35 -5.74 -6.96 -6.42
CA PHE A 35 -4.95 -6.89 -5.19
C PHE A 35 -5.85 -6.76 -3.96
N MET A 36 -5.29 -7.10 -2.81
CA MET A 36 -5.93 -6.85 -1.52
C MET A 36 -5.02 -6.00 -0.66
N VAL A 37 -5.60 -5.24 0.25
CA VAL A 37 -4.83 -4.52 1.27
C VAL A 37 -4.51 -5.51 2.39
N THR A 38 -3.24 -5.68 2.68
CA THR A 38 -2.78 -6.58 3.74
C THR A 38 -2.49 -5.84 5.03
N GLU A 39 -2.13 -4.56 4.96
CA GLU A 39 -1.82 -3.77 6.13
C GLU A 39 -2.09 -2.29 5.88
N GLY A 40 -2.67 -1.62 6.87
CA GLY A 40 -2.88 -0.17 6.88
C GLY A 40 -2.26 0.44 8.13
N LEU A 41 -3.10 0.87 9.08
CA LEU A 41 -2.62 1.45 10.34
C LEU A 41 -1.92 0.38 11.20
N ARG A 42 -0.76 0.74 11.74
CA ARG A 42 0.06 -0.14 12.58
C ARG A 42 0.28 0.51 13.93
N THR A 43 0.20 -0.26 15.02
CA THR A 43 0.51 0.27 16.35
C THR A 43 2.02 0.43 16.54
N PRO A 44 2.46 1.40 17.39
CA PRO A 44 3.88 1.51 17.74
C PRO A 44 4.44 0.23 18.36
N ALA A 45 3.63 -0.48 19.14
CA ALA A 45 4.05 -1.75 19.77
C ALA A 45 4.35 -2.83 18.71
N LEU A 46 3.49 -2.98 17.70
CA LEU A 46 3.74 -3.91 16.61
C LEU A 46 4.98 -3.50 15.81
N GLN A 47 5.16 -2.21 15.55
CA GLN A 47 6.34 -1.72 14.83
C GLN A 47 7.63 -2.06 15.59
N ALA A 48 7.64 -1.89 16.90
CA ALA A 48 8.79 -2.27 17.73
C ALA A 48 9.07 -3.78 17.66
N CYS A 49 8.02 -4.61 17.66
CA CYS A 49 8.16 -6.05 17.48
C CYS A 49 8.78 -6.40 16.12
N LEU A 50 8.35 -5.74 15.06
CA LEU A 50 8.88 -5.97 13.70
C LEU A 50 10.35 -5.58 13.60
N VAL A 51 10.76 -4.50 14.26
CA VAL A 51 12.18 -4.09 14.32
C VAL A 51 13.00 -5.15 15.07
N ARG A 52 12.52 -5.61 16.22
CA ARG A 52 13.21 -6.66 16.99
C ARG A 52 13.33 -7.98 16.23
N ALA A 53 12.33 -8.31 15.43
CA ALA A 53 12.32 -9.52 14.62
C ALA A 53 13.12 -9.39 13.31
N GLY A 54 13.68 -8.21 13.02
CA GLY A 54 14.42 -7.96 11.79
C GLY A 54 13.55 -7.75 10.55
N ALA A 55 12.21 -7.71 10.71
CA ALA A 55 11.28 -7.50 9.61
C ALA A 55 11.13 -6.02 9.22
N SER A 56 11.56 -5.11 10.07
CA SER A 56 11.61 -3.68 9.80
C SER A 56 12.88 -3.08 10.37
N ARG A 57 13.34 -1.97 9.77
CA ARG A 57 14.55 -1.26 10.19
C ARG A 57 14.28 0.08 10.85
N THR A 58 13.03 0.49 10.97
CA THR A 58 12.70 1.79 11.54
C THR A 58 11.57 1.71 12.56
N LEU A 59 11.66 2.53 13.59
CA LEU A 59 10.56 2.76 14.53
C LEU A 59 9.59 3.83 14.02
N ASN A 60 9.95 4.53 12.94
CA ASN A 60 9.19 5.66 12.38
C ASN A 60 8.48 5.27 11.08
N SER A 61 7.87 4.08 11.04
CA SER A 61 7.11 3.64 9.88
C SER A 61 5.89 4.55 9.63
N ARG A 62 5.63 4.84 8.37
CA ARG A 62 4.45 5.62 7.97
C ARG A 62 3.14 4.85 8.21
N HIS A 63 3.18 3.55 8.41
CA HIS A 63 2.03 2.77 8.85
C HIS A 63 1.51 3.21 10.22
N ILE A 64 2.39 3.67 11.12
CA ILE A 64 2.00 4.13 12.45
C ILE A 64 1.09 5.35 12.38
N THR A 65 1.35 6.24 11.43
CA THR A 65 0.59 7.50 11.29
C THR A 65 -0.59 7.37 10.33
N GLY A 66 -0.82 6.19 9.74
CA GLY A 66 -1.87 5.98 8.76
C GLY A 66 -1.56 6.55 7.37
N HIS A 67 -0.29 6.79 7.05
CA HIS A 67 0.14 7.34 5.77
C HIS A 67 0.67 6.28 4.80
N ALA A 68 0.53 5.00 5.14
CA ALA A 68 1.02 3.91 4.30
C ALA A 68 0.05 2.74 4.28
N VAL A 69 0.05 2.01 3.16
CA VAL A 69 -0.63 0.73 3.02
C VAL A 69 0.31 -0.27 2.35
N ASP A 70 0.12 -1.54 2.66
CA ASP A 70 0.71 -2.65 1.91
C ASP A 70 -0.40 -3.39 1.19
N VAL A 71 -0.08 -3.86 -0.01
CA VAL A 71 -1.01 -4.64 -0.84
C VAL A 71 -0.37 -5.96 -1.25
N ALA A 72 -1.20 -6.96 -1.52
CA ALA A 72 -0.76 -8.22 -2.10
C ALA A 72 -1.51 -8.47 -3.40
N ALA A 73 -0.78 -8.89 -4.44
CA ALA A 73 -1.38 -9.28 -5.70
C ALA A 73 -2.25 -10.53 -5.51
N MET A 74 -3.40 -10.54 -6.17
CA MET A 74 -4.34 -11.66 -6.15
C MET A 74 -4.49 -12.22 -7.56
N VAL A 75 -4.23 -13.51 -7.73
CA VAL A 75 -4.42 -14.20 -9.00
C VAL A 75 -5.28 -15.42 -8.73
N GLU A 76 -6.44 -15.48 -9.37
CA GLU A 76 -7.39 -16.57 -9.20
C GLU A 76 -7.74 -16.87 -7.73
N GLY A 77 -7.91 -15.79 -6.94
CA GLY A 77 -8.29 -15.88 -5.55
C GLY A 77 -7.16 -16.19 -4.59
N ALA A 78 -5.91 -16.28 -5.04
CA ALA A 78 -4.75 -16.58 -4.21
C ALA A 78 -3.75 -15.43 -4.21
N ILE A 79 -3.10 -15.20 -3.07
CA ILE A 79 -2.03 -14.21 -2.95
C ILE A 79 -0.82 -14.70 -3.73
N ARG A 80 -0.22 -13.79 -4.52
CA ARG A 80 1.01 -14.02 -5.26
C ARG A 80 2.01 -12.92 -4.98
N TRP A 81 3.25 -13.30 -4.72
CA TRP A 81 4.35 -12.37 -4.43
C TRP A 81 5.32 -12.21 -5.61
N ASP A 82 4.94 -12.71 -6.79
CA ASP A 82 5.75 -12.66 -8.00
C ASP A 82 6.06 -11.20 -8.36
N ARG A 83 7.34 -10.86 -8.45
CA ARG A 83 7.79 -9.48 -8.68
C ARG A 83 7.13 -8.78 -9.88
N PRO A 84 6.96 -9.43 -11.04
CA PRO A 84 6.38 -8.76 -12.22
C PRO A 84 4.96 -8.24 -12.02
N LEU A 85 4.22 -8.74 -11.03
CA LEU A 85 2.86 -8.30 -10.76
C LEU A 85 2.80 -6.90 -10.13
N TYR A 86 3.81 -6.54 -9.32
CA TYR A 86 3.77 -5.31 -8.51
C TYR A 86 3.97 -4.01 -9.30
N PRO A 87 4.86 -3.93 -10.30
CA PRO A 87 4.90 -2.75 -11.16
C PRO A 87 3.57 -2.46 -11.86
N ARG A 88 2.81 -3.49 -12.21
CA ARG A 88 1.51 -3.34 -12.86
C ARG A 88 0.47 -2.76 -11.89
N ILE A 89 0.48 -3.21 -10.64
CA ILE A 89 -0.36 -2.66 -9.58
C ILE A 89 0.09 -1.22 -9.27
N ALA A 90 1.40 -0.98 -9.18
CA ALA A 90 1.96 0.35 -8.92
C ALA A 90 1.56 1.36 -9.99
N GLU A 91 1.54 0.95 -11.26
CA GLU A 91 1.09 1.82 -12.35
C GLU A 91 -0.38 2.24 -12.15
N ALA A 92 -1.24 1.31 -11.77
CA ALA A 92 -2.64 1.62 -11.51
C ALA A 92 -2.80 2.56 -10.31
N ILE A 93 -2.10 2.30 -9.22
CA ILE A 93 -2.15 3.14 -8.02
C ILE A 93 -1.58 4.53 -8.30
N THR A 94 -0.47 4.62 -9.02
CA THR A 94 0.13 5.89 -9.42
C THR A 94 -0.81 6.69 -10.34
N THR A 95 -1.45 6.02 -11.29
CA THR A 95 -2.42 6.65 -12.19
C THR A 95 -3.61 7.19 -11.40
N ALA A 96 -4.17 6.40 -10.48
CA ALA A 96 -5.26 6.83 -9.62
C ALA A 96 -4.86 8.02 -8.75
N ALA A 97 -3.64 8.03 -8.22
CA ALA A 97 -3.11 9.13 -7.41
C ALA A 97 -3.05 10.43 -8.25
N LYS A 98 -2.56 10.35 -9.48
CA LYS A 98 -2.52 11.51 -10.38
C LYS A 98 -3.91 12.06 -10.66
N ILE A 99 -4.87 11.19 -10.92
CA ILE A 99 -6.26 11.59 -11.16
C ILE A 99 -6.83 12.31 -9.94
N LYS A 100 -6.50 11.84 -8.74
CA LYS A 100 -6.98 12.42 -7.48
C LYS A 100 -6.15 13.61 -6.99
N GLY A 101 -5.05 13.94 -7.66
CA GLY A 101 -4.15 15.00 -7.23
C GLY A 101 -3.38 14.68 -5.96
N VAL A 102 -3.11 13.40 -5.70
CA VAL A 102 -2.41 12.92 -4.51
C VAL A 102 -0.98 12.53 -4.87
N VAL A 103 -0.01 13.03 -4.11
CA VAL A 103 1.41 12.68 -4.31
C VAL A 103 1.76 11.53 -3.37
N LEU A 104 2.20 10.41 -3.95
CA LEU A 104 2.60 9.24 -3.19
C LEU A 104 3.93 8.67 -3.67
N VAL A 105 4.49 7.79 -2.86
CA VAL A 105 5.75 7.09 -3.11
C VAL A 105 5.47 5.59 -3.10
N TRP A 106 6.02 4.89 -4.10
CA TRP A 106 5.99 3.44 -4.16
C TRP A 106 7.30 2.86 -3.62
N GLY A 107 7.21 1.91 -2.69
CA GLY A 107 8.39 1.27 -2.10
C GLY A 107 9.25 0.51 -3.10
N GLY A 108 8.66 0.06 -4.22
CA GLY A 108 9.40 -0.59 -5.29
C GLY A 108 10.41 0.31 -6.01
N ASP A 109 10.26 1.63 -5.88
CA ASP A 109 11.19 2.60 -6.45
C ASP A 109 12.38 2.93 -5.52
N TRP A 110 12.39 2.39 -4.31
CA TRP A 110 13.47 2.69 -3.37
C TRP A 110 14.81 2.11 -3.88
N PRO A 111 15.90 2.89 -3.75
CA PRO A 111 17.21 2.40 -4.22
C PRO A 111 17.76 1.26 -3.39
N ARG A 112 17.31 1.14 -2.13
CA ARG A 112 17.67 0.05 -1.22
C ARG A 112 16.42 -0.46 -0.55
N LEU A 113 16.39 -1.74 -0.18
CA LEU A 113 15.29 -2.39 0.52
C LEU A 113 13.96 -2.15 -0.20
N ARG A 114 13.96 -2.41 -1.50
CA ARG A 114 12.76 -2.28 -2.33
C ARG A 114 11.62 -3.08 -1.75
N ASP A 115 10.47 -2.42 -1.65
CA ASP A 115 9.27 -3.00 -1.07
C ASP A 115 8.10 -2.80 -2.03
N GLY A 116 7.93 -3.73 -2.96
CA GLY A 116 6.92 -3.67 -4.01
C GLY A 116 5.48 -3.55 -3.49
N PRO A 117 5.10 -4.23 -2.40
CA PRO A 117 3.77 -4.09 -1.80
C PRO A 117 3.48 -2.74 -1.15
N HIS A 118 4.50 -1.94 -0.84
CA HIS A 118 4.37 -0.74 -0.01
C HIS A 118 4.09 0.53 -0.80
N PHE A 119 3.07 1.28 -0.36
CA PHE A 119 2.71 2.60 -0.90
C PHE A 119 2.48 3.56 0.25
N GLU A 120 3.03 4.76 0.16
CA GLU A 120 2.86 5.78 1.18
C GLU A 120 2.65 7.17 0.58
N LEU A 121 1.98 8.04 1.33
CA LEU A 121 1.85 9.45 0.97
C LEU A 121 3.22 10.13 1.08
N ASP A 122 3.54 11.00 0.15
CA ASP A 122 4.83 11.70 0.12
C ASP A 122 4.94 12.63 1.34
N ARG A 123 6.01 12.48 2.12
CA ARG A 123 6.22 13.26 3.36
C ARG A 123 6.36 14.76 3.12
N ARG A 124 6.77 15.16 1.93
CA ARG A 124 6.92 16.58 1.59
C ARG A 124 5.57 17.27 1.46
N VAL A 125 4.52 16.52 1.16
CA VAL A 125 3.16 17.02 0.96
C VAL A 125 2.27 16.63 2.15
N PHE A 126 2.50 15.47 2.71
CA PHE A 126 1.75 14.91 3.86
C PHE A 126 2.73 14.60 4.99
N PRO A 127 3.21 15.61 5.70
CA PRO A 127 4.17 15.42 6.80
C PRO A 127 3.65 14.63 7.98
#